data_404f6c502e3071542a9e650dd024bd81
#
_entry.id   404f6c502e3071542a9e650dd024bd81
#
_cell.length_a   1.000
_cell.length_b   1.000
_cell.length_c   1.000
_cell.angle_alpha   90.00
_cell.angle_beta   90.00
_cell.angle_gamma   90.00
#
_symmetry.space_group_name_H-M   'P 1'
#
loop_
_entity.id
_entity.type
_entity.pdbx_description
1 polymer ?
#
loop_
_entity_poly.entity_id
_entity_poly.type
_entity_poly.pdbx_seq_one_letter_code
_entity_poly.pdbx_strand_id
1 'polypeptide(L)'
;MERKNYVVAVDLGSSNVVVAVAVKNEDSTLSLQAVVSKPLLAESVEAGQIKNIEQAGQAVIAAFAEAGEVAGIRITEAYAGISGEFVRCARHTDYVFVGDPQNGVSEQDVKSLFDRMRNLQAPENEVIMEHIPQNYIVDDSQEVQNPIGSFGRKLSSTFNFVLCETTPMKRLSMALKRADVEIAGILPNTMAVAESVLSPDEKEEGVALVDIGAGVTDVTIYYRNVVRYIASIPIGAAAINQDIGTMGVPSRFVENLKVQYGSAVAEKASETKMVRVTGRTAREARDILLRNLATVIESRALDIIDFVKEEIKISGFAGKLGYGIVLTGGSANLKDLDELFRRATNLEVRVAAPEFGITEESCELLDDPQYATVAGLLIKAAAKSPNGMAYVPLPPKVVEKAAEQAVATEQPAKPAVQQQPATPIEQPKQQPASVPAQPTAQTPRVAQPVQPSGRQSEKPTTQQRSTEAVQPERLLQRDDQSAGEQDDHFEEEEEPKPKKRRGFWKVIENFTKGFETVGDDEEI
;
A
#
# COMPACT_ATOMS: atom_id res chain seq x y z
N MET A 1 28.50 1.53 -26.16
CA MET A 1 27.16 1.30 -25.60
C MET A 1 26.81 2.54 -24.79
N GLU A 2 25.78 3.24 -25.17
CA GLU A 2 25.26 4.36 -24.36
C GLU A 2 24.83 3.83 -23.00
N ARG A 3 25.25 4.52 -21.94
CA ARG A 3 24.88 4.15 -20.58
C ARG A 3 23.43 4.61 -20.37
N LYS A 4 22.48 3.68 -20.35
CA LYS A 4 21.09 3.99 -20.06
C LYS A 4 20.94 4.41 -18.58
N ASN A 5 20.17 5.43 -18.34
CA ASN A 5 19.85 5.94 -17.00
C ASN A 5 18.66 5.17 -16.43
N TYR A 6 18.89 3.92 -15.99
CA TYR A 6 17.84 3.11 -15.39
C TYR A 6 17.40 3.67 -14.04
N VAL A 7 16.11 3.55 -13.78
CA VAL A 7 15.47 3.81 -12.48
C VAL A 7 14.60 2.61 -12.14
N VAL A 8 14.68 2.16 -10.90
CA VAL A 8 13.95 0.98 -10.43
C VAL A 8 13.15 1.35 -9.19
N ALA A 9 11.89 0.97 -9.18
CA ALA A 9 11.02 1.13 -8.02
C ALA A 9 10.31 -0.18 -7.68
N VAL A 10 10.03 -0.37 -6.40
CA VAL A 10 9.25 -1.48 -5.88
C VAL A 10 8.17 -0.96 -4.93
N ASP A 11 6.95 -1.41 -5.17
CA ASP A 11 5.82 -1.29 -4.25
C ASP A 11 5.51 -2.66 -3.65
N LEU A 12 5.65 -2.79 -2.33
CA LEU A 12 5.33 -4.01 -1.61
C LEU A 12 4.01 -3.81 -0.88
N GLY A 13 2.92 -4.06 -1.61
CA GLY A 13 1.55 -3.94 -1.12
C GLY A 13 1.11 -5.10 -0.21
N SER A 14 -0.17 -5.15 0.15
CA SER A 14 -0.72 -6.25 0.98
C SER A 14 -1.14 -7.48 0.17
N SER A 15 -1.37 -7.36 -1.15
CA SER A 15 -1.75 -8.49 -2.03
C SER A 15 -0.67 -8.86 -3.04
N ASN A 16 0.07 -7.89 -3.53
CA ASN A 16 1.08 -8.07 -4.56
C ASN A 16 2.34 -7.28 -4.23
N VAL A 17 3.48 -7.74 -4.76
CA VAL A 17 4.67 -6.91 -4.92
C VAL A 17 4.79 -6.53 -6.39
N VAL A 18 4.98 -5.24 -6.67
CA VAL A 18 5.15 -4.73 -8.03
C VAL A 18 6.54 -4.12 -8.16
N VAL A 19 7.30 -4.59 -9.14
CA VAL A 19 8.63 -4.04 -9.48
C VAL A 19 8.53 -3.42 -10.88
N ALA A 20 8.97 -2.18 -11.00
CA ALA A 20 9.02 -1.50 -12.28
C ALA A 20 10.42 -0.96 -12.56
N VAL A 21 10.84 -1.06 -13.83
CA VAL A 21 12.11 -0.59 -14.35
C VAL A 21 11.85 0.38 -15.49
N ALA A 22 12.39 1.58 -15.42
CA ALA A 22 12.26 2.57 -16.48
C ALA A 22 13.62 3.16 -16.84
N VAL A 23 13.71 3.81 -18.00
CA VAL A 23 14.85 4.62 -18.44
C VAL A 23 14.40 6.08 -18.46
N LYS A 24 15.20 6.94 -17.85
CA LYS A 24 14.96 8.37 -17.88
C LYS A 24 15.42 8.96 -19.21
N ASN A 25 14.51 9.64 -19.89
CA ASN A 25 14.74 10.35 -21.15
C ASN A 25 15.32 11.74 -20.92
N GLU A 26 15.78 12.39 -22.00
CA GLU A 26 16.35 13.75 -21.95
C GLU A 26 15.31 14.81 -21.56
N ASP A 27 14.04 14.62 -21.94
CA ASP A 27 12.90 15.45 -21.57
C ASP A 27 12.39 15.22 -20.14
N SER A 28 13.08 14.38 -19.38
CA SER A 28 12.72 13.95 -18.02
C SER A 28 11.51 13.01 -17.92
N THR A 29 10.89 12.60 -19.01
CA THR A 29 9.89 11.53 -19.00
C THR A 29 10.55 10.16 -18.77
N LEU A 30 9.76 9.18 -18.40
CA LEU A 30 10.23 7.81 -18.16
C LEU A 30 9.68 6.85 -19.21
N SER A 31 10.58 6.09 -19.84
CA SER A 31 10.23 4.98 -20.72
C SER A 31 10.31 3.66 -19.95
N LEU A 32 9.17 3.00 -19.77
CA LEU A 32 9.08 1.72 -19.07
C LEU A 32 9.82 0.63 -19.84
N GLN A 33 10.63 -0.13 -19.14
CA GLN A 33 11.35 -1.28 -19.69
C GLN A 33 10.79 -2.60 -19.18
N ALA A 34 10.27 -2.60 -17.95
CA ALA A 34 9.62 -3.76 -17.34
C ALA A 34 8.65 -3.31 -16.24
N VAL A 35 7.54 -4.00 -16.13
CA VAL A 35 6.66 -3.99 -14.95
C VAL A 35 6.29 -5.44 -14.65
N VAL A 36 6.49 -5.85 -13.40
CA VAL A 36 6.22 -7.21 -12.94
C VAL A 36 5.45 -7.16 -11.64
N SER A 37 4.30 -7.82 -11.60
CA SER A 37 3.49 -7.99 -10.40
C SER A 37 3.51 -9.47 -9.97
N LYS A 38 3.82 -9.74 -8.70
CA LYS A 38 3.77 -11.08 -8.11
C LYS A 38 2.84 -11.09 -6.90
N PRO A 39 1.95 -12.08 -6.81
CA PRO A 39 1.07 -12.21 -5.66
C PRO A 39 1.87 -12.54 -4.41
N LEU A 40 1.46 -11.96 -3.29
CA LEU A 40 1.94 -12.29 -1.96
C LEU A 40 1.12 -13.45 -1.38
N LEU A 41 1.77 -14.27 -0.56
CA LEU A 41 1.04 -15.24 0.25
C LEU A 41 0.16 -14.49 1.26
N ALA A 42 -1.03 -15.02 1.50
CA ALA A 42 -1.94 -14.48 2.51
C ALA A 42 -1.20 -14.32 3.85
N GLU A 43 -1.52 -13.24 4.58
CA GLU A 43 -0.95 -12.90 5.90
C GLU A 43 0.55 -12.55 5.90
N SER A 44 1.25 -12.58 4.76
CA SER A 44 2.65 -12.13 4.72
C SER A 44 2.81 -10.63 4.90
N VAL A 45 1.83 -9.84 4.42
CA VAL A 45 1.70 -8.39 4.61
C VAL A 45 0.26 -8.05 4.97
N GLU A 46 0.05 -7.39 6.08
CA GLU A 46 -1.27 -6.99 6.58
C GLU A 46 -1.27 -5.50 6.90
N ALA A 47 -2.26 -4.76 6.39
CA ALA A 47 -2.39 -3.31 6.58
C ALA A 47 -1.06 -2.54 6.35
N GLY A 48 -0.31 -2.89 5.29
CA GLY A 48 1.00 -2.32 4.98
C GLY A 48 2.17 -2.83 5.82
N GLN A 49 1.91 -3.63 6.87
CA GLN A 49 2.96 -4.20 7.72
C GLN A 49 3.41 -5.58 7.23
N ILE A 50 4.70 -5.74 7.00
CA ILE A 50 5.27 -7.07 6.70
C ILE A 50 5.25 -7.90 7.98
N LYS A 51 4.39 -8.92 8.04
CA LYS A 51 4.30 -9.85 9.16
C LYS A 51 5.30 -10.99 9.04
N ASN A 52 5.51 -11.49 7.81
CA ASN A 52 6.45 -12.57 7.54
C ASN A 52 7.44 -12.16 6.44
N ILE A 53 8.66 -11.82 6.85
CA ILE A 53 9.74 -11.36 5.95
C ILE A 53 10.17 -12.46 4.97
N GLU A 54 10.15 -13.73 5.38
CA GLU A 54 10.56 -14.85 4.53
C GLU A 54 9.57 -15.07 3.38
N GLN A 55 8.28 -15.10 3.70
CA GLN A 55 7.23 -15.28 2.69
C GLN A 55 7.13 -14.08 1.74
N ALA A 56 7.18 -12.85 2.28
CA ALA A 56 7.22 -11.65 1.45
C ALA A 56 8.47 -11.62 0.57
N GLY A 57 9.62 -12.01 1.13
CA GLY A 57 10.91 -12.08 0.43
C GLY A 57 10.90 -13.03 -0.77
N GLN A 58 10.17 -14.14 -0.72
CA GLN A 58 10.05 -15.06 -1.87
C GLN A 58 9.37 -14.40 -3.08
N ALA A 59 8.29 -13.66 -2.85
CA ALA A 59 7.63 -12.91 -3.91
C ALA A 59 8.52 -11.77 -4.44
N VAL A 60 9.26 -11.10 -3.55
CA VAL A 60 10.24 -10.06 -3.92
C VAL A 60 11.34 -10.62 -4.81
N ILE A 61 11.93 -11.77 -4.45
CA ILE A 61 12.94 -12.45 -5.27
C ILE A 61 12.39 -12.74 -6.68
N ALA A 62 11.19 -13.31 -6.76
CA ALA A 62 10.57 -13.66 -8.04
C ALA A 62 10.29 -12.41 -8.89
N ALA A 63 9.81 -11.32 -8.28
CA ALA A 63 9.50 -10.08 -8.98
C ALA A 63 10.76 -9.39 -9.53
N PHE A 64 11.81 -9.27 -8.73
CA PHE A 64 13.09 -8.66 -9.18
C PHE A 64 13.80 -9.50 -10.23
N ALA A 65 13.79 -10.83 -10.10
CA ALA A 65 14.41 -11.72 -11.09
C ALA A 65 13.73 -11.56 -12.46
N GLU A 66 12.41 -11.60 -12.51
CA GLU A 66 11.66 -11.46 -13.76
C GLU A 66 11.75 -10.04 -14.34
N ALA A 67 11.64 -8.99 -13.51
CA ALA A 67 11.82 -7.61 -13.98
C ALA A 67 13.22 -7.37 -14.57
N GLY A 68 14.25 -7.93 -13.93
CA GLY A 68 15.62 -7.89 -14.44
C GLY A 68 15.79 -8.63 -15.76
N GLU A 69 15.17 -9.82 -15.92
CA GLU A 69 15.19 -10.56 -17.18
C GLU A 69 14.51 -9.79 -18.32
N VAL A 70 13.34 -9.20 -18.06
CA VAL A 70 12.59 -8.41 -19.05
C VAL A 70 13.39 -7.16 -19.46
N ALA A 71 13.96 -6.44 -18.50
CA ALA A 71 14.75 -5.24 -18.75
C ALA A 71 16.19 -5.54 -19.28
N GLY A 72 16.64 -6.80 -19.25
CA GLY A 72 18.00 -7.20 -19.65
C GLY A 72 19.09 -6.75 -18.69
N ILE A 73 18.79 -6.53 -17.42
CA ILE A 73 19.71 -6.07 -16.38
C ILE A 73 19.56 -6.91 -15.11
N ARG A 74 20.66 -7.04 -14.35
CA ARG A 74 20.58 -7.45 -12.94
C ARG A 74 20.38 -6.20 -12.10
N ILE A 75 19.25 -6.15 -11.38
CA ILE A 75 18.90 -5.06 -10.48
C ILE A 75 19.68 -5.27 -9.18
N THR A 76 20.41 -4.25 -8.73
CA THR A 76 21.20 -4.26 -7.49
C THR A 76 20.70 -3.28 -6.45
N GLU A 77 19.96 -2.25 -6.88
CA GLU A 77 19.35 -1.27 -6.00
C GLU A 77 17.99 -0.83 -6.53
N ALA A 78 17.08 -0.41 -5.63
CA ALA A 78 15.76 0.08 -5.96
C ALA A 78 15.27 1.12 -4.95
N TYR A 79 14.41 2.04 -5.38
CA TYR A 79 13.58 2.81 -4.47
C TYR A 79 12.39 1.97 -4.04
N ALA A 80 12.04 2.05 -2.76
CA ALA A 80 10.90 1.31 -2.22
C ALA A 80 9.81 2.25 -1.72
N GLY A 81 8.58 1.90 -2.01
CA GLY A 81 7.41 2.56 -1.46
C GLY A 81 7.07 2.05 -0.07
N ILE A 82 6.46 2.92 0.76
CA ILE A 82 5.96 2.54 2.08
C ILE A 82 4.64 3.25 2.37
N SER A 83 3.65 2.48 2.86
CA SER A 83 2.35 2.97 3.30
C SER A 83 1.79 2.10 4.43
N GLY A 84 0.98 2.70 5.30
CA GLY A 84 0.33 2.07 6.44
C GLY A 84 0.11 3.09 7.56
N GLU A 85 -0.60 2.71 8.62
CA GLU A 85 -0.90 3.57 9.78
C GLU A 85 0.34 4.12 10.52
N PHE A 86 1.49 3.52 10.28
CA PHE A 86 2.80 3.94 10.79
C PHE A 86 3.42 5.08 9.96
N VAL A 87 2.78 5.51 8.87
CA VAL A 87 3.09 6.74 8.12
C VAL A 87 2.05 7.79 8.49
N ARG A 88 2.49 8.89 9.06
CA ARG A 88 1.60 9.93 9.56
C ARG A 88 2.09 11.33 9.24
N CYS A 89 1.17 12.28 9.26
CA CYS A 89 1.47 13.70 9.12
C CYS A 89 1.44 14.39 10.49
N ALA A 90 2.44 15.20 10.77
CA ALA A 90 2.45 16.06 11.94
C ALA A 90 2.77 17.50 11.55
N ARG A 91 2.29 18.46 12.33
CA ARG A 91 2.46 19.90 12.07
C ARG A 91 3.34 20.53 13.12
N HIS A 92 4.21 21.44 12.66
CA HIS A 92 4.98 22.31 13.56
C HIS A 92 5.09 23.69 12.95
N THR A 93 4.97 24.72 13.79
CA THR A 93 5.09 26.14 13.39
C THR A 93 6.31 26.73 14.06
N ASP A 94 7.16 27.41 13.29
CA ASP A 94 8.30 28.15 13.82
C ASP A 94 8.46 29.47 13.07
N TYR A 95 9.36 30.34 13.54
CA TYR A 95 9.58 31.66 12.98
C TYR A 95 11.05 32.06 13.02
N VAL A 96 11.39 33.06 12.19
CA VAL A 96 12.65 33.82 12.24
C VAL A 96 12.35 35.30 12.24
N PHE A 97 13.24 36.10 12.80
CA PHE A 97 13.20 37.55 12.60
C PHE A 97 13.86 37.90 11.25
N VAL A 98 13.22 38.79 10.51
CA VAL A 98 13.73 39.29 9.21
C VAL A 98 15.01 40.10 9.45
N GLY A 99 16.07 39.74 8.73
CA GLY A 99 17.39 40.34 8.93
C GLY A 99 17.43 41.84 8.60
N ASP A 100 16.70 42.23 7.54
CA ASP A 100 16.55 43.65 7.14
C ASP A 100 15.08 44.00 6.89
N PRO A 101 14.33 44.41 7.93
CA PRO A 101 12.92 44.76 7.79
C PRO A 101 12.62 45.95 6.85
N GLN A 102 13.63 46.77 6.52
CA GLN A 102 13.45 47.91 5.60
C GLN A 102 13.41 47.45 4.13
N ASN A 103 14.14 46.41 3.80
CA ASN A 103 14.18 45.82 2.47
C ASN A 103 13.22 44.62 2.30
N GLY A 104 12.55 44.22 3.41
CA GLY A 104 11.61 43.12 3.41
C GLY A 104 12.27 41.75 3.56
N VAL A 105 11.45 40.70 3.54
CA VAL A 105 11.88 39.30 3.65
C VAL A 105 12.80 38.92 2.50
N SER A 106 13.98 38.42 2.83
CA SER A 106 14.97 37.92 1.88
C SER A 106 14.92 36.41 1.69
N GLU A 107 15.56 35.88 0.64
CA GLU A 107 15.79 34.46 0.43
C GLU A 107 16.54 33.83 1.61
N GLN A 108 17.46 34.59 2.25
CA GLN A 108 18.22 34.14 3.40
C GLN A 108 17.33 33.94 4.62
N ASP A 109 16.30 34.76 4.83
CA ASP A 109 15.33 34.61 5.93
C ASP A 109 14.49 33.37 5.71
N VAL A 110 13.99 33.12 4.49
CA VAL A 110 13.27 31.92 4.12
C VAL A 110 14.14 30.68 4.34
N LYS A 111 15.40 30.73 3.87
CA LYS A 111 16.35 29.64 4.06
C LYS A 111 16.62 29.38 5.56
N SER A 112 16.80 30.43 6.34
CA SER A 112 17.04 30.30 7.78
C SER A 112 15.86 29.63 8.50
N LEU A 113 14.63 29.97 8.13
CA LEU A 113 13.44 29.32 8.65
C LEU A 113 13.38 27.84 8.23
N PHE A 114 13.68 27.54 6.96
CA PHE A 114 13.70 26.19 6.43
C PHE A 114 14.79 25.33 7.13
N ASP A 115 15.98 25.87 7.32
CA ASP A 115 17.09 25.17 8.00
C ASP A 115 16.73 24.87 9.46
N ARG A 116 16.04 25.78 10.16
CA ARG A 116 15.51 25.50 11.51
C ARG A 116 14.56 24.31 11.50
N MET A 117 13.61 24.29 10.57
CA MET A 117 12.63 23.22 10.43
C MET A 117 13.28 21.87 10.06
N ARG A 118 14.31 21.86 9.20
CA ARG A 118 15.07 20.65 8.86
C ARG A 118 15.85 20.05 10.02
N ASN A 119 16.29 20.90 10.97
CA ASN A 119 17.07 20.46 12.11
C ASN A 119 16.23 19.93 13.26
N LEU A 120 14.90 19.94 13.10
CA LEU A 120 14.00 19.35 14.08
C LEU A 120 14.19 17.82 14.14
N GLN A 121 14.19 17.28 15.35
CA GLN A 121 14.37 15.85 15.56
C GLN A 121 13.03 15.12 15.54
N ALA A 122 12.99 13.99 14.85
CA ALA A 122 11.85 13.11 14.92
C ALA A 122 11.66 12.55 16.36
N PRO A 123 10.44 12.18 16.73
CA PRO A 123 10.18 11.41 17.94
C PRO A 123 10.98 10.11 17.98
N GLU A 124 11.11 9.52 19.18
CA GLU A 124 11.79 8.24 19.34
C GLU A 124 11.12 7.16 18.47
N ASN A 125 11.93 6.36 17.77
CA ASN A 125 11.51 5.30 16.84
C ASN A 125 10.82 5.77 15.55
N GLU A 126 10.82 7.06 15.24
CA GLU A 126 10.33 7.60 13.98
C GLU A 126 11.44 8.31 13.21
N VAL A 127 11.22 8.48 11.91
CA VAL A 127 12.06 9.31 11.03
C VAL A 127 11.20 10.29 10.26
N ILE A 128 11.73 11.48 9.99
CA ILE A 128 11.10 12.44 9.10
C ILE A 128 11.47 12.05 7.68
N MET A 129 10.47 11.71 6.87
CA MET A 129 10.66 11.39 5.45
C MET A 129 10.60 12.63 4.57
N GLU A 130 9.67 13.54 4.86
CA GLU A 130 9.48 14.75 4.05
C GLU A 130 9.14 15.96 4.93
N HIS A 131 9.58 17.16 4.50
CA HIS A 131 9.33 18.44 5.13
C HIS A 131 8.55 19.30 4.13
N ILE A 132 7.30 19.61 4.42
CA ILE A 132 6.39 20.26 3.47
C ILE A 132 5.96 21.62 4.03
N PRO A 133 6.60 22.73 3.57
CA PRO A 133 6.16 24.07 3.97
C PRO A 133 4.72 24.30 3.50
N GLN A 134 3.91 24.88 4.37
CA GLN A 134 2.53 25.21 4.06
C GLN A 134 2.46 26.65 3.51
N ASN A 135 1.99 27.58 4.28
CA ASN A 135 1.98 28.99 3.91
C ASN A 135 2.93 29.75 4.81
N TYR A 136 3.44 30.87 4.34
CA TYR A 136 4.22 31.80 5.14
C TYR A 136 3.32 32.90 5.69
N ILE A 137 3.64 33.37 6.90
CA ILE A 137 2.92 34.44 7.58
C ILE A 137 3.94 35.52 7.96
N VAL A 138 3.68 36.76 7.54
CA VAL A 138 4.51 37.91 7.87
C VAL A 138 3.80 38.77 8.90
N ASP A 139 4.47 39.05 10.04
CA ASP A 139 3.96 39.86 11.17
C ASP A 139 2.59 39.41 11.69
N ASP A 140 2.35 38.05 11.69
CA ASP A 140 1.15 37.40 12.23
C ASP A 140 -0.19 37.83 11.57
N SER A 141 -0.14 38.50 10.41
CA SER A 141 -1.33 39.08 9.79
C SER A 141 -1.51 38.76 8.31
N GLN A 142 -0.44 38.52 7.59
CA GLN A 142 -0.50 38.31 6.13
C GLN A 142 -0.01 36.90 5.77
N GLU A 143 -0.94 36.10 5.30
CA GLU A 143 -0.63 34.78 4.73
C GLU A 143 -0.23 34.92 3.27
N VAL A 144 0.97 34.45 2.90
CA VAL A 144 1.52 34.51 1.54
C VAL A 144 2.13 33.18 1.13
N GLN A 145 2.07 32.86 -0.16
CA GLN A 145 2.76 31.69 -0.71
C GLN A 145 4.25 31.95 -0.92
N ASN A 146 4.61 33.12 -1.42
CA ASN A 146 5.99 33.57 -1.53
C ASN A 146 6.21 34.83 -0.65
N PRO A 147 6.96 34.70 0.45
CA PRO A 147 7.17 35.82 1.36
C PRO A 147 8.26 36.81 0.91
N ILE A 148 9.09 36.46 -0.10
CA ILE A 148 10.23 37.26 -0.51
C ILE A 148 9.74 38.65 -0.98
N GLY A 149 10.36 39.72 -0.44
CA GLY A 149 9.98 41.08 -0.70
C GLY A 149 8.81 41.61 0.12
N SER A 150 8.14 40.78 0.92
CA SER A 150 7.10 41.24 1.85
C SER A 150 7.71 42.02 3.01
N PHE A 151 7.13 43.16 3.37
CA PHE A 151 7.62 43.98 4.48
C PHE A 151 7.10 43.43 5.80
N GLY A 152 7.99 43.23 6.77
CA GLY A 152 7.68 42.77 8.11
C GLY A 152 8.93 42.48 8.92
N ARG A 153 8.73 42.19 10.21
CA ARG A 153 9.82 41.92 11.17
C ARG A 153 9.94 40.43 11.51
N LYS A 154 8.86 39.69 11.35
CA LYS A 154 8.76 38.29 11.71
C LYS A 154 8.24 37.49 10.53
N LEU A 155 8.98 36.46 10.14
CA LEU A 155 8.56 35.48 9.14
C LEU A 155 8.30 34.17 9.87
N SER A 156 7.08 33.67 9.81
CA SER A 156 6.69 32.35 10.34
C SER A 156 6.14 31.46 9.25
N SER A 157 6.23 30.16 9.44
CA SER A 157 5.58 29.14 8.59
C SER A 157 5.23 27.91 9.40
N THR A 158 4.14 27.28 9.00
CA THR A 158 3.81 25.92 9.46
C THR A 158 4.35 24.92 8.44
N PHE A 159 4.95 23.86 8.94
CA PHE A 159 5.39 22.73 8.10
C PHE A 159 4.58 21.50 8.45
N ASN A 160 4.22 20.74 7.43
CA ASN A 160 3.78 19.37 7.57
C ASN A 160 5.01 18.47 7.46
N PHE A 161 5.16 17.56 8.41
CA PHE A 161 6.21 16.56 8.45
C PHE A 161 5.59 15.20 8.20
N VAL A 162 6.08 14.50 7.18
CA VAL A 162 5.72 13.10 6.96
C VAL A 162 6.66 12.24 7.79
N LEU A 163 6.12 11.53 8.74
CA LEU A 163 6.84 10.67 9.68
C LEU A 163 6.56 9.22 9.40
N CYS A 164 7.55 8.38 9.61
CA CYS A 164 7.38 6.93 9.51
C CYS A 164 8.11 6.24 10.67
N GLU A 165 7.50 5.20 11.21
CA GLU A 165 8.15 4.35 12.20
C GLU A 165 9.34 3.59 11.60
N THR A 166 10.42 3.44 12.37
CA THR A 166 11.65 2.76 11.91
C THR A 166 11.49 1.26 11.75
N THR A 167 10.59 0.61 12.51
CA THR A 167 10.40 -0.85 12.46
C THR A 167 9.85 -1.34 11.13
N PRO A 168 8.77 -0.78 10.56
CA PRO A 168 8.29 -1.13 9.22
C PRO A 168 9.35 -0.91 8.14
N MET A 169 10.11 0.20 8.20
CA MET A 169 11.20 0.48 7.25
C MET A 169 12.29 -0.59 7.31
N LYS A 170 12.67 -1.04 8.50
CA LYS A 170 13.65 -2.13 8.69
C LYS A 170 13.14 -3.45 8.12
N ARG A 171 11.86 -3.79 8.34
CA ARG A 171 11.24 -5.01 7.78
C ARG A 171 11.22 -4.98 6.25
N LEU A 172 10.88 -3.83 5.66
CA LEU A 172 10.94 -3.62 4.21
C LEU A 172 12.36 -3.83 3.68
N SER A 173 13.37 -3.22 4.32
CA SER A 173 14.77 -3.40 3.96
C SER A 173 15.22 -4.87 4.05
N MET A 174 14.77 -5.59 5.07
CA MET A 174 15.08 -7.02 5.22
C MET A 174 14.41 -7.88 4.14
N ALA A 175 13.20 -7.54 3.71
CA ALA A 175 12.51 -8.25 2.64
C ALA A 175 13.22 -8.06 1.29
N LEU A 176 13.65 -6.83 0.95
CA LEU A 176 14.37 -6.55 -0.30
C LEU A 176 15.77 -7.20 -0.32
N LYS A 177 16.45 -7.24 0.81
CA LYS A 177 17.74 -7.93 0.94
C LYS A 177 17.68 -9.43 0.62
N ARG A 178 16.50 -10.06 0.67
CA ARG A 178 16.33 -11.45 0.21
C ARG A 178 16.56 -11.62 -1.28
N ALA A 179 16.37 -10.56 -2.07
CA ALA A 179 16.64 -10.53 -3.50
C ALA A 179 18.03 -9.97 -3.86
N ASP A 180 18.92 -9.79 -2.88
CA ASP A 180 20.21 -9.11 -3.03
C ASP A 180 20.09 -7.68 -3.59
N VAL A 181 18.97 -6.99 -3.28
CA VAL A 181 18.68 -5.62 -3.70
C VAL A 181 18.84 -4.68 -2.50
N GLU A 182 19.65 -3.64 -2.67
CA GLU A 182 19.80 -2.56 -1.70
C GLU A 182 18.74 -1.48 -1.90
N ILE A 183 18.32 -0.83 -0.83
CA ILE A 183 17.37 0.27 -0.89
C ILE A 183 18.14 1.57 -1.13
N ALA A 184 17.95 2.19 -2.30
CA ALA A 184 18.46 3.52 -2.63
C ALA A 184 17.72 4.64 -1.86
N GLY A 185 16.45 4.41 -1.55
CA GLY A 185 15.62 5.30 -0.73
C GLY A 185 14.23 4.72 -0.49
N ILE A 186 13.63 5.13 0.63
CA ILE A 186 12.23 4.80 0.95
C ILE A 186 11.39 6.05 0.76
N LEU A 187 10.26 5.92 0.08
CA LEU A 187 9.36 7.01 -0.29
C LEU A 187 7.95 6.74 0.24
N PRO A 188 7.24 7.75 0.76
CA PRO A 188 5.83 7.57 1.13
C PRO A 188 4.96 7.40 -0.11
N ASN A 189 4.20 6.29 -0.16
CA ASN A 189 3.30 5.98 -1.27
C ASN A 189 2.28 7.09 -1.50
N THR A 190 1.72 7.63 -0.41
CA THR A 190 0.75 8.73 -0.41
C THR A 190 1.17 9.94 -1.26
N MET A 191 2.48 10.27 -1.26
CA MET A 191 3.00 11.37 -2.08
C MET A 191 3.51 10.91 -3.44
N ALA A 192 3.93 9.66 -3.56
CA ALA A 192 4.46 9.15 -4.82
C ALA A 192 3.35 8.99 -5.85
N VAL A 193 2.24 8.37 -5.47
CA VAL A 193 1.09 8.10 -6.34
C VAL A 193 0.55 9.36 -7.03
N ALA A 194 0.56 10.49 -6.35
CA ALA A 194 0.10 11.77 -6.90
C ALA A 194 0.89 12.27 -8.10
N GLU A 195 2.15 11.84 -8.26
CA GLU A 195 2.98 12.27 -9.39
C GLU A 195 2.60 11.58 -10.70
N SER A 196 1.99 10.41 -10.61
CA SER A 196 1.57 9.64 -11.79
C SER A 196 0.12 9.85 -12.21
N VAL A 197 -0.77 10.32 -11.29
CA VAL A 197 -2.22 10.35 -11.54
C VAL A 197 -2.88 11.72 -11.46
N LEU A 198 -2.24 12.73 -10.83
CA LEU A 198 -2.82 14.05 -10.66
C LEU A 198 -2.24 15.06 -11.64
N SER A 199 -3.12 15.79 -12.30
CA SER A 199 -2.75 16.95 -13.11
C SER A 199 -2.30 18.15 -12.24
N PRO A 200 -1.55 19.10 -12.81
CA PRO A 200 -1.22 20.34 -12.12
C PRO A 200 -2.44 21.15 -11.66
N ASP A 201 -3.51 21.15 -12.47
CA ASP A 201 -4.75 21.89 -12.16
C ASP A 201 -5.48 21.27 -10.95
N GLU A 202 -5.53 19.95 -10.87
CA GLU A 202 -6.10 19.25 -9.70
C GLU A 202 -5.32 19.56 -8.42
N LYS A 203 -3.98 19.58 -8.49
CA LYS A 203 -3.12 19.95 -7.35
C LYS A 203 -3.30 21.42 -6.95
N GLU A 204 -3.56 22.32 -7.89
CA GLU A 204 -3.76 23.74 -7.62
C GLU A 204 -5.15 24.03 -7.03
N GLU A 205 -6.22 23.57 -7.70
CA GLU A 205 -7.61 23.90 -7.36
C GLU A 205 -8.16 23.10 -6.18
N GLY A 206 -7.49 22.00 -5.83
CA GLY A 206 -7.80 21.16 -4.69
C GLY A 206 -8.46 19.83 -5.05
N VAL A 207 -7.87 18.77 -4.54
CA VAL A 207 -8.29 17.38 -4.79
C VAL A 207 -7.96 16.48 -3.60
N ALA A 208 -8.82 15.52 -3.31
CA ALA A 208 -8.51 14.39 -2.44
C ALA A 208 -8.15 13.18 -3.30
N LEU A 209 -6.90 12.78 -3.28
CA LEU A 209 -6.44 11.54 -3.89
C LEU A 209 -6.64 10.39 -2.90
N VAL A 210 -7.35 9.36 -3.32
CA VAL A 210 -7.67 8.17 -2.51
C VAL A 210 -7.13 6.94 -3.24
N ASP A 211 -6.07 6.35 -2.71
CA ASP A 211 -5.47 5.12 -3.21
C ASP A 211 -6.00 3.94 -2.38
N ILE A 212 -6.83 3.11 -3.00
CA ILE A 212 -7.48 1.98 -2.32
C ILE A 212 -6.75 0.69 -2.70
N GLY A 213 -5.85 0.27 -1.81
CA GLY A 213 -5.16 -1.01 -1.91
C GLY A 213 -5.97 -2.19 -1.34
N ALA A 214 -5.33 -3.34 -1.22
CA ALA A 214 -5.93 -4.50 -0.58
C ALA A 214 -6.03 -4.35 0.95
N GLY A 215 -4.99 -3.84 1.60
CA GLY A 215 -4.92 -3.74 3.07
C GLY A 215 -4.90 -2.32 3.63
N VAL A 216 -4.69 -1.31 2.78
CA VAL A 216 -4.57 0.09 3.18
C VAL A 216 -5.36 0.95 2.20
N THR A 217 -5.95 2.03 2.71
CA THR A 217 -6.49 3.12 1.92
C THR A 217 -5.76 4.40 2.30
N ASP A 218 -5.02 4.97 1.35
CA ASP A 218 -4.26 6.20 1.53
C ASP A 218 -5.07 7.40 1.06
N VAL A 219 -5.07 8.46 1.85
CA VAL A 219 -5.73 9.74 1.53
C VAL A 219 -4.69 10.84 1.52
N THR A 220 -4.58 11.54 0.39
CA THR A 220 -3.68 12.69 0.24
C THR A 220 -4.46 13.88 -0.30
N ILE A 221 -4.43 15.01 0.39
CA ILE A 221 -5.12 16.22 -0.03
C ILE A 221 -4.13 17.25 -0.55
N TYR A 222 -4.33 17.67 -1.78
CA TYR A 222 -3.63 18.78 -2.41
C TYR A 222 -4.52 20.02 -2.48
N TYR A 223 -3.93 21.18 -2.28
CA TYR A 223 -4.55 22.47 -2.52
C TYR A 223 -3.45 23.52 -2.71
N ARG A 224 -3.53 24.32 -3.78
CA ARG A 224 -2.51 25.31 -4.20
C ARG A 224 -1.13 24.67 -4.38
N ASN A 225 -1.07 23.55 -5.08
CA ASN A 225 0.13 22.76 -5.37
C ASN A 225 0.89 22.25 -4.13
N VAL A 226 0.29 22.29 -2.95
CA VAL A 226 0.89 21.85 -1.69
C VAL A 226 0.11 20.68 -1.10
N VAL A 227 0.83 19.66 -0.64
CA VAL A 227 0.22 18.58 0.18
C VAL A 227 -0.22 19.18 1.50
N ARG A 228 -1.52 19.21 1.72
CA ARG A 228 -2.15 19.77 2.93
C ARG A 228 -2.40 18.73 4.00
N TYR A 229 -2.65 17.50 3.60
CA TYR A 229 -2.97 16.41 4.51
C TYR A 229 -2.59 15.06 3.94
N ILE A 230 -2.17 14.14 4.80
CA ILE A 230 -1.88 12.75 4.49
C ILE A 230 -2.44 11.88 5.62
N ALA A 231 -3.14 10.81 5.26
CA ALA A 231 -3.55 9.77 6.18
C ALA A 231 -3.47 8.41 5.50
N SER A 232 -3.16 7.37 6.28
CA SER A 232 -3.20 5.97 5.85
C SER A 232 -4.17 5.22 6.76
N ILE A 233 -5.24 4.71 6.18
CA ILE A 233 -6.31 3.98 6.85
C ILE A 233 -5.99 2.50 6.73
N PRO A 234 -5.85 1.73 7.83
CA PRO A 234 -5.44 0.33 7.79
C PRO A 234 -6.60 -0.62 7.40
N ILE A 235 -7.34 -0.26 6.34
CA ILE A 235 -8.40 -1.05 5.74
C ILE A 235 -8.38 -0.87 4.23
N GLY A 236 -8.68 -1.93 3.49
CA GLY A 236 -8.80 -1.93 2.03
C GLY A 236 -9.71 -3.05 1.56
N ALA A 237 -9.63 -3.42 0.28
CA ALA A 237 -10.55 -4.40 -0.31
C ALA A 237 -10.40 -5.83 0.24
N ALA A 238 -9.36 -6.15 1.00
CA ALA A 238 -9.28 -7.43 1.71
C ALA A 238 -10.42 -7.60 2.71
N ALA A 239 -10.92 -6.51 3.31
CA ALA A 239 -12.08 -6.54 4.17
C ALA A 239 -13.38 -6.93 3.41
N ILE A 240 -13.53 -6.48 2.17
CA ILE A 240 -14.63 -6.92 1.29
C ILE A 240 -14.52 -8.42 1.03
N ASN A 241 -13.30 -8.92 0.79
CA ASN A 241 -13.07 -10.36 0.58
C ASN A 241 -13.44 -11.20 1.81
N GLN A 242 -13.14 -10.70 3.00
CA GLN A 242 -13.54 -11.38 4.26
C GLN A 242 -15.06 -11.48 4.37
N ASP A 243 -15.78 -10.40 4.07
CA ASP A 243 -17.24 -10.41 4.13
C ASP A 243 -17.87 -11.33 3.08
N ILE A 244 -17.33 -11.36 1.85
CA ILE A 244 -17.75 -12.32 0.83
C ILE A 244 -17.49 -13.76 1.32
N GLY A 245 -16.40 -14.00 2.03
CA GLY A 245 -16.08 -15.29 2.64
C GLY A 245 -17.16 -15.78 3.60
N THR A 246 -17.81 -14.87 4.36
CA THR A 246 -18.92 -15.20 5.27
C THR A 246 -20.15 -15.76 4.55
N MET A 247 -20.29 -15.49 3.24
CA MET A 247 -21.34 -16.11 2.42
C MET A 247 -21.09 -17.60 2.15
N GLY A 248 -20.01 -18.16 2.70
CA GLY A 248 -19.59 -19.56 2.50
C GLY A 248 -18.86 -19.80 1.18
N VAL A 249 -18.24 -18.77 0.63
CA VAL A 249 -17.36 -18.83 -0.54
C VAL A 249 -15.96 -19.27 -0.08
N PRO A 250 -15.38 -20.34 -0.64
CA PRO A 250 -14.00 -20.69 -0.33
C PRO A 250 -13.03 -19.56 -0.72
N SER A 251 -12.04 -19.26 0.13
CA SER A 251 -11.12 -18.13 -0.01
C SER A 251 -10.47 -18.02 -1.39
N ARG A 252 -10.13 -19.17 -2.02
CA ARG A 252 -9.56 -19.23 -3.37
C ARG A 252 -10.44 -18.66 -4.50
N PHE A 253 -11.76 -18.51 -4.27
CA PHE A 253 -12.71 -18.03 -5.26
C PHE A 253 -13.22 -16.61 -4.96
N VAL A 254 -12.98 -16.10 -3.75
CA VAL A 254 -13.52 -14.82 -3.28
C VAL A 254 -13.09 -13.67 -4.17
N GLU A 255 -11.79 -13.55 -4.44
CA GLU A 255 -11.26 -12.46 -5.27
C GLU A 255 -11.82 -12.52 -6.69
N ASN A 256 -11.81 -13.70 -7.32
CA ASN A 256 -12.38 -13.87 -8.66
C ASN A 256 -13.87 -13.56 -8.71
N LEU A 257 -14.61 -13.95 -7.66
CA LEU A 257 -16.04 -13.66 -7.56
C LEU A 257 -16.30 -12.15 -7.46
N LYS A 258 -15.51 -11.43 -6.64
CA LYS A 258 -15.58 -9.99 -6.51
C LYS A 258 -15.25 -9.27 -7.83
N VAL A 259 -14.14 -9.65 -8.48
CA VAL A 259 -13.66 -8.99 -9.70
C VAL A 259 -14.61 -9.23 -10.87
N GLN A 260 -15.10 -10.46 -11.06
CA GLN A 260 -15.90 -10.81 -12.24
C GLN A 260 -17.38 -10.45 -12.10
N TYR A 261 -17.94 -10.50 -10.89
CA TYR A 261 -19.38 -10.41 -10.66
C TYR A 261 -19.78 -9.37 -9.62
N GLY A 262 -18.81 -8.78 -8.91
CA GLY A 262 -19.05 -7.76 -7.90
C GLY A 262 -19.53 -6.44 -8.50
N SER A 263 -20.27 -5.67 -7.71
CA SER A 263 -20.62 -4.26 -7.94
C SER A 263 -20.69 -3.58 -6.60
N ALA A 264 -20.17 -2.37 -6.51
CA ALA A 264 -20.27 -1.55 -5.31
C ALA A 264 -21.65 -0.93 -5.12
N VAL A 265 -22.55 -1.01 -6.12
CA VAL A 265 -23.93 -0.51 -6.05
C VAL A 265 -24.89 -1.68 -6.22
N ALA A 266 -25.48 -2.11 -5.12
CA ALA A 266 -26.38 -3.27 -5.10
C ALA A 266 -27.59 -3.11 -6.02
N GLU A 267 -28.13 -1.90 -6.15
CA GLU A 267 -29.25 -1.62 -7.04
C GLU A 267 -29.00 -1.94 -8.51
N LYS A 268 -27.75 -1.87 -8.96
CA LYS A 268 -27.35 -2.18 -10.33
C LYS A 268 -27.15 -3.69 -10.58
N ALA A 269 -27.05 -4.48 -9.51
CA ALA A 269 -26.87 -5.91 -9.61
C ALA A 269 -28.19 -6.63 -9.92
N SER A 270 -28.11 -7.71 -10.71
CA SER A 270 -29.27 -8.50 -11.10
C SER A 270 -29.93 -9.19 -9.90
N GLU A 271 -31.26 -9.06 -9.81
CA GLU A 271 -32.08 -9.71 -8.78
C GLU A 271 -32.40 -11.19 -9.08
N THR A 272 -32.06 -11.67 -10.27
CA THR A 272 -32.42 -13.03 -10.71
C THR A 272 -31.21 -13.87 -11.10
N LYS A 273 -30.08 -13.24 -11.48
CA LYS A 273 -28.88 -13.95 -11.88
C LYS A 273 -28.11 -14.48 -10.67
N MET A 274 -27.70 -15.73 -10.77
CA MET A 274 -26.89 -16.42 -9.75
C MET A 274 -25.57 -16.89 -10.33
N VAL A 275 -24.55 -16.92 -9.52
CA VAL A 275 -23.26 -17.53 -9.83
C VAL A 275 -23.09 -18.74 -8.96
N ARG A 276 -22.77 -19.87 -9.61
CA ARG A 276 -22.53 -21.12 -8.90
C ARG A 276 -21.07 -21.22 -8.51
N VAL A 277 -20.82 -21.25 -7.21
CA VAL A 277 -19.49 -21.43 -6.63
C VAL A 277 -19.36 -22.87 -6.15
N THR A 278 -18.34 -23.58 -6.67
CA THR A 278 -18.05 -24.95 -6.24
C THR A 278 -17.37 -24.95 -4.87
N GLY A 279 -17.88 -25.74 -3.92
CA GLY A 279 -17.25 -25.98 -2.64
C GLY A 279 -16.03 -26.91 -2.75
N ARG A 280 -15.73 -27.67 -1.69
CA ARG A 280 -14.68 -28.70 -1.71
C ARG A 280 -15.03 -29.86 -2.65
N THR A 281 -16.32 -30.15 -2.76
CA THR A 281 -16.89 -31.15 -3.68
C THR A 281 -18.00 -30.53 -4.51
N ALA A 282 -18.34 -31.15 -5.65
CA ALA A 282 -19.46 -30.70 -6.49
C ALA A 282 -20.82 -30.69 -5.75
N ARG A 283 -20.94 -31.47 -4.66
CA ARG A 283 -22.17 -31.54 -3.84
C ARG A 283 -22.30 -30.34 -2.88
N GLU A 284 -21.20 -29.63 -2.62
CA GLU A 284 -21.16 -28.45 -1.74
C GLU A 284 -21.26 -27.14 -2.56
N ALA A 285 -21.63 -27.23 -3.84
CA ALA A 285 -21.82 -26.04 -4.66
C ALA A 285 -22.94 -25.16 -4.09
N ARG A 286 -22.70 -23.84 -4.10
CA ARG A 286 -23.65 -22.82 -3.65
C ARG A 286 -23.96 -21.88 -4.80
N ASP A 287 -25.24 -21.52 -4.90
CA ASP A 287 -25.69 -20.51 -5.84
C ASP A 287 -25.80 -19.17 -5.09
N ILE A 288 -25.04 -18.19 -5.55
CA ILE A 288 -24.97 -16.84 -4.96
C ILE A 288 -25.71 -15.89 -5.87
N LEU A 289 -26.73 -15.26 -5.36
CA LEU A 289 -27.48 -14.22 -6.06
C LEU A 289 -26.59 -12.97 -6.20
N LEU A 290 -26.48 -12.41 -7.40
CA LEU A 290 -25.59 -11.25 -7.66
C LEU A 290 -25.99 -10.02 -6.83
N ARG A 291 -27.29 -9.83 -6.58
CA ARG A 291 -27.79 -8.78 -5.69
C ARG A 291 -27.25 -8.91 -4.27
N ASN A 292 -27.23 -10.13 -3.72
CA ASN A 292 -26.72 -10.37 -2.36
C ASN A 292 -25.20 -10.15 -2.29
N LEU A 293 -24.46 -10.60 -3.32
CA LEU A 293 -23.02 -10.32 -3.42
C LEU A 293 -22.76 -8.82 -3.43
N ALA A 294 -23.47 -8.07 -4.26
CA ALA A 294 -23.33 -6.63 -4.37
C ALA A 294 -23.73 -5.91 -3.06
N THR A 295 -24.75 -6.38 -2.34
CA THR A 295 -25.14 -5.82 -1.04
C THR A 295 -24.02 -5.95 0.01
N VAL A 296 -23.35 -7.10 0.05
CA VAL A 296 -22.22 -7.32 0.96
C VAL A 296 -21.05 -6.40 0.59
N ILE A 297 -20.74 -6.30 -0.72
CA ILE A 297 -19.67 -5.42 -1.23
C ILE A 297 -19.96 -3.96 -0.92
N GLU A 298 -21.20 -3.48 -1.22
CA GLU A 298 -21.63 -2.11 -0.99
C GLU A 298 -21.51 -1.72 0.49
N SER A 299 -21.98 -2.60 1.39
CA SER A 299 -21.91 -2.33 2.83
C SER A 299 -20.47 -2.09 3.30
N ARG A 300 -19.51 -2.92 2.88
CA ARG A 300 -18.11 -2.74 3.25
C ARG A 300 -17.45 -1.57 2.54
N ALA A 301 -17.81 -1.32 1.28
CA ALA A 301 -17.32 -0.16 0.55
C ALA A 301 -17.78 1.15 1.21
N LEU A 302 -19.03 1.22 1.72
CA LEU A 302 -19.51 2.37 2.49
C LEU A 302 -18.71 2.60 3.78
N ASP A 303 -18.31 1.53 4.50
CA ASP A 303 -17.44 1.69 5.67
C ASP A 303 -16.10 2.34 5.29
N ILE A 304 -15.49 1.91 4.17
CA ILE A 304 -14.24 2.51 3.67
C ILE A 304 -14.46 3.99 3.30
N ILE A 305 -15.56 4.28 2.61
CA ILE A 305 -15.91 5.66 2.22
C ILE A 305 -16.13 6.55 3.45
N ASP A 306 -16.77 6.05 4.49
CA ASP A 306 -17.00 6.82 5.71
C ASP A 306 -15.68 7.15 6.43
N PHE A 307 -14.70 6.24 6.43
CA PHE A 307 -13.36 6.55 6.92
C PHE A 307 -12.68 7.64 6.06
N VAL A 308 -12.77 7.55 4.74
CA VAL A 308 -12.22 8.57 3.83
C VAL A 308 -12.88 9.94 4.08
N LYS A 309 -14.20 9.98 4.25
CA LYS A 309 -14.93 11.22 4.58
C LYS A 309 -14.46 11.83 5.90
N GLU A 310 -14.25 11.01 6.92
CA GLU A 310 -13.76 11.51 8.20
C GLU A 310 -12.36 12.09 8.07
N GLU A 311 -11.45 11.44 7.31
CA GLU A 311 -10.10 11.99 7.05
C GLU A 311 -10.16 13.31 6.25
N ILE A 312 -11.04 13.41 5.25
CA ILE A 312 -11.27 14.67 4.51
C ILE A 312 -11.77 15.76 5.46
N LYS A 313 -12.68 15.44 6.38
CA LYS A 313 -13.19 16.39 7.38
C LYS A 313 -12.10 16.81 8.38
N ILE A 314 -11.35 15.86 8.92
CA ILE A 314 -10.23 16.11 9.85
C ILE A 314 -9.18 17.03 9.22
N SER A 315 -8.93 16.89 7.91
CA SER A 315 -7.98 17.71 7.18
C SER A 315 -8.30 19.22 7.23
N GLY A 316 -9.57 19.59 7.39
CA GLY A 316 -10.07 20.97 7.30
C GLY A 316 -10.17 21.51 5.86
N PHE A 317 -10.02 20.64 4.84
CA PHE A 317 -10.04 21.04 3.42
C PHE A 317 -11.29 20.54 2.67
N ALA A 318 -12.30 19.99 3.34
CA ALA A 318 -13.52 19.47 2.71
C ALA A 318 -14.19 20.47 1.75
N GLY A 319 -14.24 21.76 2.10
CA GLY A 319 -14.81 22.81 1.27
C GLY A 319 -13.87 23.39 0.20
N LYS A 320 -12.68 22.82 -0.01
CA LYS A 320 -11.63 23.31 -0.92
C LYS A 320 -11.23 22.28 -1.98
N LEU A 321 -12.04 21.26 -2.20
CA LEU A 321 -11.80 20.19 -3.17
C LEU A 321 -12.51 20.52 -4.48
N GLY A 322 -11.95 21.47 -5.27
CA GLY A 322 -12.53 21.91 -6.54
C GLY A 322 -12.69 20.79 -7.57
N TYR A 323 -11.76 19.84 -7.57
CA TYR A 323 -11.79 18.62 -8.40
C TYR A 323 -12.30 17.38 -7.67
N GLY A 324 -12.84 17.53 -6.44
CA GLY A 324 -13.45 16.44 -5.70
C GLY A 324 -12.46 15.34 -5.31
N ILE A 325 -12.75 14.10 -5.72
CA ILE A 325 -11.98 12.91 -5.36
C ILE A 325 -11.43 12.22 -6.61
N VAL A 326 -10.15 11.86 -6.57
CA VAL A 326 -9.52 10.97 -7.55
C VAL A 326 -9.27 9.63 -6.87
N LEU A 327 -9.89 8.56 -7.40
CA LEU A 327 -9.70 7.20 -6.93
C LEU A 327 -8.61 6.52 -7.75
N THR A 328 -7.73 5.79 -7.08
CA THR A 328 -6.71 4.96 -7.71
C THR A 328 -6.42 3.73 -6.84
N GLY A 329 -5.39 2.94 -7.22
CA GLY A 329 -5.10 1.67 -6.58
C GLY A 329 -5.92 0.52 -7.15
N GLY A 330 -5.48 -0.72 -6.94
CA GLY A 330 -6.09 -1.90 -7.57
C GLY A 330 -7.56 -2.10 -7.24
N SER A 331 -8.03 -1.56 -6.11
CA SER A 331 -9.43 -1.68 -5.69
C SER A 331 -10.35 -0.63 -6.33
N ALA A 332 -9.79 0.42 -6.94
CA ALA A 332 -10.56 1.40 -7.70
C ALA A 332 -11.21 0.79 -8.96
N ASN A 333 -10.71 -0.37 -9.41
CA ASN A 333 -11.31 -1.18 -10.48
C ASN A 333 -12.62 -1.89 -10.09
N LEU A 334 -13.02 -1.83 -8.82
CA LEU A 334 -14.29 -2.43 -8.41
C LEU A 334 -15.44 -1.70 -9.11
N LYS A 335 -16.23 -2.46 -9.83
CA LYS A 335 -17.34 -1.93 -10.63
C LYS A 335 -18.27 -1.05 -9.79
N ASP A 336 -18.62 0.12 -10.32
CA ASP A 336 -19.53 1.12 -9.75
C ASP A 336 -19.02 1.74 -8.42
N LEU A 337 -17.73 1.58 -8.06
CA LEU A 337 -17.19 2.15 -6.84
C LEU A 337 -17.14 3.68 -6.90
N ASP A 338 -16.77 4.25 -8.04
CA ASP A 338 -16.79 5.70 -8.29
C ASP A 338 -18.16 6.32 -8.10
N GLU A 339 -19.20 5.63 -8.56
CA GLU A 339 -20.57 6.07 -8.38
C GLU A 339 -20.98 6.01 -6.90
N LEU A 340 -20.59 4.94 -6.19
CA LEU A 340 -20.87 4.83 -4.76
C LEU A 340 -20.18 5.97 -3.98
N PHE A 341 -18.90 6.26 -4.28
CA PHE A 341 -18.20 7.42 -3.72
C PHE A 341 -18.91 8.73 -4.01
N ARG A 342 -19.33 8.97 -5.26
CA ARG A 342 -20.07 10.19 -5.67
C ARG A 342 -21.38 10.33 -4.90
N ARG A 343 -22.14 9.26 -4.74
CA ARG A 343 -23.39 9.24 -3.97
C ARG A 343 -23.16 9.53 -2.48
N ALA A 344 -22.14 8.91 -1.89
CA ALA A 344 -21.88 8.99 -0.46
C ALA A 344 -21.21 10.30 -0.02
N THR A 345 -20.40 10.92 -0.89
CA THR A 345 -19.64 12.14 -0.57
C THR A 345 -20.25 13.41 -1.14
N ASN A 346 -21.12 13.28 -2.15
CA ASN A 346 -21.66 14.39 -2.95
C ASN A 346 -20.55 15.27 -3.59
N LEU A 347 -19.41 14.67 -3.89
CA LEU A 347 -18.29 15.26 -4.63
C LEU A 347 -18.17 14.61 -6.01
N GLU A 348 -17.54 15.33 -6.95
CA GLU A 348 -17.12 14.71 -8.21
C GLU A 348 -16.07 13.66 -7.96
N VAL A 349 -16.13 12.56 -8.71
CA VAL A 349 -15.23 11.40 -8.54
C VAL A 349 -14.80 10.88 -9.89
N ARG A 350 -13.49 10.71 -10.08
CA ARG A 350 -12.92 9.99 -11.22
C ARG A 350 -11.99 8.88 -10.78
N VAL A 351 -11.86 7.85 -11.59
CA VAL A 351 -10.82 6.82 -11.43
C VAL A 351 -9.63 7.21 -12.29
N ALA A 352 -8.42 6.98 -11.78
CA ALA A 352 -7.18 7.34 -12.46
C ALA A 352 -6.19 6.19 -12.50
N ALA A 353 -5.63 5.94 -13.67
CA ALA A 353 -4.43 5.16 -13.91
C ALA A 353 -3.23 6.11 -14.13
N PRO A 354 -1.97 5.62 -14.17
CA PRO A 354 -0.80 6.43 -14.48
C PRO A 354 -0.90 7.15 -15.83
N GLU A 355 -0.74 8.47 -15.81
CA GLU A 355 -0.85 9.31 -17.00
C GLU A 355 0.31 10.33 -17.11
N PHE A 356 0.88 10.75 -15.97
CA PHE A 356 1.87 11.83 -15.93
C PHE A 356 3.29 11.30 -15.69
N GLY A 357 4.29 12.04 -16.24
CA GLY A 357 5.71 11.77 -16.00
C GLY A 357 6.29 10.55 -16.73
N ILE A 358 5.50 9.84 -17.51
CA ILE A 358 5.86 8.66 -18.30
C ILE A 358 5.52 8.88 -19.78
N THR A 359 6.17 8.14 -20.69
CA THR A 359 5.86 8.24 -22.13
C THR A 359 4.48 7.65 -22.44
N GLU A 360 3.86 8.09 -23.54
CA GLU A 360 2.54 7.61 -23.98
C GLU A 360 2.50 6.07 -24.13
N GLU A 361 3.53 5.48 -24.75
CA GLU A 361 3.66 4.03 -24.88
C GLU A 361 3.74 3.32 -23.51
N SER A 362 4.32 3.97 -22.51
CA SER A 362 4.41 3.44 -21.15
C SER A 362 3.10 3.59 -20.39
N CYS A 363 2.30 4.63 -20.68
CA CYS A 363 0.94 4.77 -20.15
C CYS A 363 0.05 3.60 -20.58
N GLU A 364 0.11 3.19 -21.85
CA GLU A 364 -0.66 2.04 -22.35
C GLU A 364 -0.31 0.74 -21.61
N LEU A 365 0.96 0.56 -21.21
CA LEU A 365 1.39 -0.62 -20.45
C LEU A 365 0.97 -0.57 -18.98
N LEU A 366 0.71 0.62 -18.45
CA LEU A 366 0.32 0.91 -17.07
C LEU A 366 -1.13 1.36 -16.95
N ASP A 367 -1.97 1.11 -17.98
CA ASP A 367 -3.38 1.51 -18.00
C ASP A 367 -4.25 0.67 -17.04
N ASP A 368 -3.82 0.69 -15.76
CA ASP A 368 -4.54 0.09 -14.65
C ASP A 368 -4.18 0.88 -13.38
N PRO A 369 -5.17 1.33 -12.60
CA PRO A 369 -4.95 2.04 -11.33
C PRO A 369 -4.02 1.31 -10.34
N GLN A 370 -3.89 -0.02 -10.41
CA GLN A 370 -2.99 -0.79 -9.55
C GLN A 370 -1.51 -0.42 -9.71
N TYR A 371 -1.14 0.18 -10.84
CA TYR A 371 0.25 0.59 -11.11
C TYR A 371 0.55 2.04 -10.73
N ALA A 372 -0.44 2.80 -10.25
CA ALA A 372 -0.30 4.22 -9.94
C ALA A 372 0.83 4.49 -8.95
N THR A 373 0.89 3.70 -7.89
CA THR A 373 1.91 3.85 -6.84
C THR A 373 3.32 3.58 -7.38
N VAL A 374 3.54 2.46 -8.09
CA VAL A 374 4.88 2.12 -8.60
C VAL A 374 5.33 3.10 -9.69
N ALA A 375 4.43 3.61 -10.53
CA ALA A 375 4.72 4.65 -11.52
C ALA A 375 5.13 5.95 -10.83
N GLY A 376 4.41 6.39 -9.81
CA GLY A 376 4.74 7.56 -9.00
C GLY A 376 6.09 7.41 -8.27
N LEU A 377 6.38 6.21 -7.77
CA LEU A 377 7.67 5.90 -7.16
C LEU A 377 8.82 6.02 -8.17
N LEU A 378 8.65 5.55 -9.41
CA LEU A 378 9.64 5.72 -10.48
C LEU A 378 9.91 7.20 -10.76
N ILE A 379 8.86 8.04 -10.85
CA ILE A 379 8.99 9.47 -11.11
C ILE A 379 9.79 10.16 -10.00
N LYS A 380 9.44 9.90 -8.74
CA LYS A 380 10.18 10.45 -7.59
C LYS A 380 11.61 9.91 -7.49
N ALA A 381 11.81 8.64 -7.79
CA ALA A 381 13.14 8.01 -7.84
C ALA A 381 14.03 8.65 -8.92
N ALA A 382 13.49 8.92 -10.11
CA ALA A 382 14.18 9.60 -11.20
C ALA A 382 14.58 11.04 -10.86
N ALA A 383 13.75 11.75 -10.09
CA ALA A 383 14.09 13.08 -9.58
C ALA A 383 15.22 13.04 -8.55
N LYS A 384 15.25 12.01 -7.67
CA LYS A 384 16.29 11.83 -6.66
C LYS A 384 17.60 11.21 -7.22
N SER A 385 17.53 10.54 -8.38
CA SER A 385 18.68 9.92 -9.06
C SER A 385 18.88 10.47 -10.48
N PRO A 386 19.39 11.71 -10.64
CA PRO A 386 19.47 12.36 -11.94
C PRO A 386 20.38 11.62 -12.94
N ASN A 387 21.36 10.84 -12.46
CA ASN A 387 22.31 10.06 -13.27
C ASN A 387 21.91 8.59 -13.43
N GLY A 388 20.68 8.23 -13.04
CA GLY A 388 20.21 6.85 -12.96
C GLY A 388 20.81 6.08 -11.77
N MET A 389 20.47 4.79 -11.69
CA MET A 389 20.83 3.88 -10.62
C MET A 389 21.86 2.84 -11.09
N ALA A 390 22.53 2.18 -10.16
CA ALA A 390 23.48 1.13 -10.47
C ALA A 390 22.76 -0.15 -10.96
N TYR A 391 23.31 -0.78 -11.99
CA TYR A 391 22.83 -2.04 -12.53
C TYR A 391 23.95 -2.84 -13.17
N VAL A 392 23.73 -4.14 -13.36
CA VAL A 392 24.65 -5.02 -14.07
C VAL A 392 23.97 -5.52 -15.35
N PRO A 393 24.50 -5.25 -16.56
CA PRO A 393 23.94 -5.76 -17.80
C PRO A 393 23.93 -7.30 -17.79
N LEU A 394 22.81 -7.90 -18.18
CA LEU A 394 22.75 -9.33 -18.43
C LEU A 394 23.29 -9.65 -19.82
N PRO A 395 23.98 -10.80 -20.01
CA PRO A 395 24.36 -11.23 -21.34
C PRO A 395 23.12 -11.46 -22.20
N PRO A 396 23.16 -11.11 -23.50
CA PRO A 396 22.04 -11.37 -24.41
C PRO A 396 21.69 -12.85 -24.38
N LYS A 397 20.41 -13.17 -24.18
CA LYS A 397 19.92 -14.55 -24.29
C LYS A 397 20.23 -15.03 -25.72
N VAL A 398 21.11 -16.02 -25.86
CA VAL A 398 21.31 -16.73 -27.13
C VAL A 398 20.01 -17.49 -27.36
N VAL A 399 19.13 -16.92 -28.18
CA VAL A 399 17.99 -17.66 -28.70
C VAL A 399 18.60 -18.72 -29.62
N GLU A 400 18.74 -19.95 -29.15
CA GLU A 400 19.03 -21.09 -29.98
C GLU A 400 17.93 -21.18 -31.04
N LYS A 401 18.24 -20.70 -32.24
CA LYS A 401 17.51 -21.05 -33.46
C LYS A 401 17.79 -22.52 -33.79
N ALA A 402 17.29 -23.41 -32.98
CA ALA A 402 17.28 -24.83 -33.23
C ALA A 402 15.85 -25.26 -33.61
N ALA A 403 15.40 -24.93 -34.78
CA ALA A 403 14.25 -25.63 -35.46
C ALA A 403 13.93 -25.12 -36.85
N GLU A 404 14.87 -24.65 -37.67
CA GLU A 404 14.55 -24.33 -39.08
C GLU A 404 15.49 -24.96 -40.13
N GLN A 405 16.25 -25.99 -39.77
CA GLN A 405 17.11 -26.70 -40.70
C GLN A 405 16.91 -28.24 -40.72
N ALA A 406 15.71 -28.72 -40.47
CA ALA A 406 15.42 -30.15 -40.58
C ALA A 406 14.09 -30.43 -41.36
N VAL A 407 13.76 -29.65 -42.40
CA VAL A 407 12.71 -30.01 -43.36
C VAL A 407 13.17 -29.64 -44.76
N ALA A 408 14.15 -30.37 -45.28
CA ALA A 408 14.35 -30.52 -46.69
C ALA A 408 15.13 -31.83 -46.94
N THR A 409 14.49 -32.73 -47.62
CA THR A 409 14.92 -34.04 -48.14
C THR A 409 14.54 -35.25 -47.29
N GLU A 410 13.34 -35.77 -47.62
CA GLU A 410 13.18 -37.18 -48.03
C GLU A 410 11.76 -37.40 -48.52
N GLN A 411 11.65 -37.75 -49.80
CA GLN A 411 10.43 -38.20 -50.45
C GLN A 411 10.12 -39.65 -50.06
N PRO A 412 8.84 -40.06 -50.08
CA PRO A 412 8.39 -41.32 -49.53
C PRO A 412 8.57 -42.49 -50.49
N ALA A 413 9.16 -43.60 -50.03
CA ALA A 413 9.05 -44.91 -50.70
C ALA A 413 7.86 -45.69 -50.13
N LYS A 414 7.05 -46.24 -51.02
CA LYS A 414 5.83 -47.04 -50.79
C LYS A 414 6.11 -48.39 -50.13
N PRO A 415 5.09 -49.01 -49.50
CA PRO A 415 5.25 -50.14 -48.57
C PRO A 415 5.23 -51.49 -49.29
N ALA A 416 6.00 -52.46 -48.79
CA ALA A 416 5.86 -53.86 -49.09
C ALA A 416 5.21 -54.60 -47.91
N VAL A 417 4.09 -55.26 -48.26
CA VAL A 417 3.33 -56.16 -47.43
C VAL A 417 4.10 -57.45 -47.20
N GLN A 418 4.25 -57.91 -45.98
CA GLN A 418 4.36 -59.35 -45.69
C GLN A 418 3.72 -59.74 -44.37
N GLN A 419 3.04 -60.85 -44.49
CA GLN A 419 2.05 -61.50 -43.63
C GLN A 419 2.62 -62.08 -42.31
N GLN A 420 1.67 -62.22 -41.42
CA GLN A 420 1.71 -62.93 -40.12
C GLN A 420 2.17 -64.39 -40.19
N PRO A 421 2.53 -65.03 -39.07
CA PRO A 421 1.50 -65.83 -38.41
C PRO A 421 1.45 -65.74 -36.87
N ALA A 422 0.31 -66.19 -36.41
CA ALA A 422 -0.32 -66.09 -35.13
C ALA A 422 0.13 -67.10 -34.05
N THR A 423 -0.10 -66.66 -32.81
CA THR A 423 -0.53 -67.36 -31.57
C THR A 423 0.41 -68.37 -30.88
N PRO A 424 0.25 -68.69 -29.55
CA PRO A 424 -0.97 -68.56 -28.73
C PRO A 424 -0.79 -68.00 -27.29
N ILE A 425 -1.93 -67.74 -26.73
CA ILE A 425 -2.39 -67.43 -25.38
C ILE A 425 -1.95 -68.44 -24.34
N GLU A 426 -1.51 -67.96 -23.15
CA GLU A 426 -1.75 -68.69 -21.87
C GLU A 426 -1.99 -67.70 -20.71
N GLN A 427 -3.16 -67.83 -20.13
CA GLN A 427 -3.62 -67.30 -18.85
C GLN A 427 -3.57 -68.44 -17.81
N PRO A 428 -3.99 -68.23 -16.55
CA PRO A 428 -3.28 -67.68 -15.38
C PRO A 428 -3.21 -68.72 -14.25
N LYS A 429 -2.46 -68.49 -13.21
CA LYS A 429 -2.65 -69.24 -11.94
C LYS A 429 -2.65 -68.29 -10.74
N GLN A 430 -3.70 -68.45 -9.99
CA GLN A 430 -4.05 -67.85 -8.71
C GLN A 430 -3.34 -68.50 -7.52
N GLN A 431 -3.08 -67.63 -6.49
CA GLN A 431 -3.19 -67.86 -5.03
C GLN A 431 -2.13 -68.74 -4.31
N PRO A 432 -1.98 -68.62 -2.97
CA PRO A 432 -2.76 -67.88 -1.97
C PRO A 432 -1.96 -67.11 -0.89
N ALA A 433 -2.75 -66.41 -0.13
CA ALA A 433 -2.55 -65.67 1.10
C ALA A 433 -1.74 -66.33 2.24
N SER A 434 -1.11 -65.47 3.06
CA SER A 434 -1.02 -65.68 4.51
C SER A 434 -0.85 -64.38 5.27
N VAL A 435 -1.83 -64.06 6.08
CA VAL A 435 -1.79 -63.25 7.31
C VAL A 435 -1.56 -64.30 8.43
N PRO A 436 -0.90 -64.04 9.59
CA PRO A 436 -1.22 -63.04 10.58
C PRO A 436 -0.05 -62.54 11.47
N ALA A 437 -0.20 -61.48 12.21
CA ALA A 437 -0.22 -61.39 13.68
C ALA A 437 0.20 -60.02 14.20
N GLN A 438 -0.72 -59.34 14.83
CA GLN A 438 -0.44 -58.47 15.98
C GLN A 438 -0.07 -59.35 17.19
N PRO A 439 0.61 -58.88 18.23
CA PRO A 439 0.12 -57.93 19.22
C PRO A 439 1.25 -57.05 19.82
N THR A 440 1.10 -56.06 20.58
CA THR A 440 0.42 -55.76 21.85
C THR A 440 0.80 -54.34 22.30
N ALA A 441 -0.14 -53.72 22.93
CA ALA A 441 -0.07 -52.42 23.62
C ALA A 441 0.91 -52.40 24.81
N GLN A 442 1.50 -51.23 25.05
CA GLN A 442 1.79 -50.76 26.42
C GLN A 442 1.62 -49.24 26.49
N THR A 443 0.62 -48.83 27.21
CA THR A 443 0.38 -47.52 27.83
C THR A 443 0.94 -47.52 29.26
N PRO A 444 0.79 -46.45 30.05
CA PRO A 444 1.55 -45.19 30.07
C PRO A 444 2.18 -44.92 31.45
N ARG A 445 2.97 -43.93 31.58
CA ARG A 445 3.28 -43.41 32.93
C ARG A 445 3.16 -41.88 32.98
N VAL A 446 2.14 -41.46 33.70
CA VAL A 446 1.86 -40.14 34.23
C VAL A 446 2.99 -39.72 35.19
N ALA A 447 3.45 -38.51 35.08
CA ALA A 447 4.12 -37.81 36.16
C ALA A 447 3.52 -36.40 36.28
N GLN A 448 3.04 -36.09 37.47
CA GLN A 448 2.37 -34.89 37.91
C GLN A 448 3.34 -33.73 38.18
N PRO A 449 2.80 -32.50 38.38
CA PRO A 449 3.52 -31.23 38.33
C PRO A 449 4.14 -30.86 39.69
N VAL A 450 5.23 -30.11 39.60
CA VAL A 450 5.83 -29.47 40.77
C VAL A 450 5.51 -27.98 40.70
N GLN A 451 4.84 -27.48 41.74
CA GLN A 451 4.57 -26.06 42.01
C GLN A 451 5.74 -25.38 42.75
N PRO A 452 5.76 -24.03 42.76
CA PRO A 452 6.94 -23.22 42.99
C PRO A 452 7.10 -22.86 44.49
N SER A 453 8.33 -22.65 44.87
CA SER A 453 8.65 -21.98 46.14
C SER A 453 9.12 -20.54 45.88
N GLY A 454 8.44 -19.64 46.51
CA GLY A 454 8.74 -18.22 46.52
C GLY A 454 10.03 -17.86 47.29
N ARG A 455 10.58 -16.72 46.92
CA ARG A 455 11.35 -15.89 47.85
C ARG A 455 11.17 -14.41 47.59
N GLN A 456 10.97 -13.72 48.69
CA GLN A 456 10.64 -12.31 48.87
C GLN A 456 11.80 -11.37 48.56
N SER A 457 11.40 -10.20 48.11
CA SER A 457 11.82 -8.85 48.49
C SER A 457 13.29 -8.51 48.74
N GLU A 458 13.74 -7.49 48.05
CA GLU A 458 14.39 -6.33 48.73
C GLU A 458 14.38 -5.09 47.78
N LYS A 459 13.82 -4.00 48.28
CA LYS A 459 14.04 -2.63 47.81
C LYS A 459 15.35 -2.10 48.38
N PRO A 460 16.04 -1.24 47.68
CA PRO A 460 16.69 -0.13 48.33
C PRO A 460 16.27 1.25 47.79
N THR A 461 16.15 2.08 48.73
CA THR A 461 15.88 3.47 48.98
C THR A 461 16.74 4.44 48.13
N THR A 462 16.08 5.47 47.71
CA THR A 462 16.40 6.84 47.32
C THR A 462 17.76 7.39 47.67
N GLN A 463 18.46 7.98 46.67
CA GLN A 463 19.20 9.24 46.89
C GLN A 463 19.03 10.16 45.67
N GLN A 464 18.45 11.32 45.93
CA GLN A 464 18.36 12.46 45.03
C GLN A 464 19.76 13.02 44.76
N ARG A 465 20.05 13.28 43.48
CA ARG A 465 21.00 14.30 43.06
C ARG A 465 20.45 15.02 41.84
N SER A 466 20.05 16.26 42.10
CA SER A 466 19.67 17.25 41.11
C SER A 466 20.84 17.59 40.20
N THR A 467 20.65 17.37 38.90
CA THR A 467 21.34 18.13 37.83
C THR A 467 20.28 18.44 36.78
N GLU A 468 20.03 19.75 36.65
CA GLU A 468 19.25 20.30 35.56
C GLU A 468 19.89 19.89 34.23
N ALA A 469 19.25 18.96 33.53
CA ALA A 469 19.49 18.73 32.11
C ALA A 469 18.33 19.35 31.35
N VAL A 470 18.64 20.35 30.55
CA VAL A 470 17.76 20.94 29.54
C VAL A 470 17.19 19.81 28.71
N GLN A 471 15.89 19.60 28.81
CA GLN A 471 15.18 18.65 28.00
C GLN A 471 15.19 19.15 26.54
N PRO A 472 15.57 18.34 25.56
CA PRO A 472 15.33 18.69 24.16
C PRO A 472 13.81 18.69 23.92
N GLU A 473 13.30 19.78 23.38
CA GLU A 473 11.91 19.91 22.96
C GLU A 473 11.52 18.73 22.04
N ARG A 474 10.62 17.89 22.51
CA ARG A 474 10.04 16.80 21.72
C ARG A 474 9.10 17.37 20.68
N LEU A 475 9.44 17.19 19.44
CA LEU A 475 8.86 17.89 18.34
C LEU A 475 7.46 17.51 17.96
N LEU A 476 6.95 16.38 18.19
CA LEU A 476 5.74 15.91 17.52
C LEU A 476 4.90 15.05 18.43
N GLN A 477 4.15 15.70 19.32
CA GLN A 477 3.08 15.02 20.03
C GLN A 477 1.85 14.91 19.11
N ARG A 478 1.12 13.81 19.19
CA ARG A 478 -0.20 13.70 18.59
C ARG A 478 -1.09 14.77 19.19
N ASP A 479 -1.49 15.74 18.38
CA ASP A 479 -2.50 16.71 18.78
C ASP A 479 -3.86 16.00 18.84
N ASP A 480 -4.22 15.58 20.05
CA ASP A 480 -5.57 15.10 20.40
C ASP A 480 -6.45 16.25 20.91
N GLN A 481 -6.11 17.50 20.62
CA GLN A 481 -6.91 18.62 21.10
C GLN A 481 -7.01 19.79 20.14
N SER A 482 -8.23 20.13 19.92
CA SER A 482 -8.87 21.44 19.89
C SER A 482 -8.88 22.22 18.60
N ALA A 483 -10.08 22.37 18.14
CA ALA A 483 -10.53 23.63 17.60
C ALA A 483 -10.67 24.63 18.76
N GLY A 484 -9.88 25.68 18.73
CA GLY A 484 -10.02 26.83 19.62
C GLY A 484 -11.15 27.73 19.13
N GLU A 485 -11.89 28.22 20.07
CA GLU A 485 -12.99 29.16 19.97
C GLU A 485 -12.60 30.44 19.23
N GLN A 486 -13.39 30.84 18.26
CA GLN A 486 -13.67 32.24 17.96
C GLN A 486 -15.17 32.44 17.98
N ASP A 487 -15.58 33.27 18.93
CA ASP A 487 -16.94 33.79 19.11
C ASP A 487 -17.43 34.51 17.85
N ASP A 488 -18.51 34.00 17.27
CA ASP A 488 -19.50 34.81 16.56
C ASP A 488 -20.89 34.22 16.85
N HIS A 489 -21.69 35.03 17.52
CA HIS A 489 -23.08 34.78 17.87
C HIS A 489 -23.95 34.49 16.64
N PHE A 490 -24.44 33.27 16.51
CA PHE A 490 -25.70 32.95 15.84
C PHE A 490 -26.39 31.78 16.56
N GLU A 491 -27.73 31.87 16.60
CA GLU A 491 -28.69 31.11 17.40
C GLU A 491 -28.59 29.60 17.34
N GLU A 492 -28.83 28.97 18.51
CA GLU A 492 -28.78 27.53 18.76
C GLU A 492 -29.87 26.76 17.98
N GLU A 493 -29.46 25.87 17.09
CA GLU A 493 -30.15 24.61 16.82
C GLU A 493 -29.27 23.47 17.35
N GLU A 494 -29.87 22.63 18.23
CA GLU A 494 -29.19 21.53 18.91
C GLU A 494 -28.64 20.50 17.91
N GLU A 495 -27.33 20.51 17.64
CA GLU A 495 -26.61 19.42 16.94
C GLU A 495 -26.24 18.29 17.92
N PRO A 496 -26.28 17.01 17.47
CA PRO A 496 -25.94 15.88 18.31
C PRO A 496 -24.43 15.84 18.57
N LYS A 497 -24.05 15.74 19.84
CA LYS A 497 -22.69 15.72 20.37
C LYS A 497 -21.79 14.72 19.64
N PRO A 498 -20.53 15.09 19.29
CA PRO A 498 -19.59 14.20 18.60
C PRO A 498 -19.25 12.99 19.48
N LYS A 499 -19.47 11.81 18.92
CA LYS A 499 -19.07 10.53 19.54
C LYS A 499 -17.55 10.47 19.60
N LYS A 500 -17.00 10.37 20.82
CA LYS A 500 -15.56 10.28 21.09
C LYS A 500 -14.90 9.14 20.28
N ARG A 501 -13.72 9.36 19.76
CA ARG A 501 -12.76 8.48 19.06
C ARG A 501 -12.63 7.03 19.58
N ARG A 502 -13.19 6.70 20.74
CA ARG A 502 -13.27 5.34 21.30
C ARG A 502 -14.01 4.32 20.43
N GLY A 503 -14.79 4.75 19.44
CA GLY A 503 -15.52 3.85 18.52
C GLY A 503 -14.61 3.26 17.42
N PHE A 504 -13.70 4.04 16.89
CA PHE A 504 -12.78 3.65 15.82
C PHE A 504 -11.86 2.49 16.24
N TRP A 505 -11.14 2.65 17.36
CA TRP A 505 -10.27 1.59 17.89
C TRP A 505 -11.04 0.35 18.36
N LYS A 506 -12.28 0.51 18.82
CA LYS A 506 -13.14 -0.63 19.16
C LYS A 506 -13.59 -1.42 17.93
N VAL A 507 -13.78 -0.77 16.78
CA VAL A 507 -14.13 -1.46 15.52
C VAL A 507 -12.93 -2.25 15.01
N ILE A 508 -11.72 -1.66 15.03
CA ILE A 508 -10.49 -2.35 14.65
C ILE A 508 -10.15 -3.44 15.68
N GLU A 509 -10.29 -3.19 16.98
CA GLU A 509 -10.04 -4.18 18.03
C GLU A 509 -11.05 -5.34 18.02
N ASN A 510 -12.31 -5.08 17.66
CA ASN A 510 -13.31 -6.14 17.44
C ASN A 510 -13.07 -6.89 16.13
N PHE A 511 -12.48 -6.22 15.13
CA PHE A 511 -12.11 -6.84 13.87
C PHE A 511 -10.92 -7.81 14.02
N THR A 512 -9.92 -7.44 14.83
CA THR A 512 -8.78 -8.31 15.16
C THR A 512 -9.13 -9.41 16.18
N LYS A 513 -10.04 -9.15 17.15
CA LYS A 513 -10.51 -10.15 18.11
C LYS A 513 -11.44 -11.21 17.52
N GLY A 514 -12.08 -10.95 16.40
CA GLY A 514 -12.87 -11.94 15.64
C GLY A 514 -12.01 -13.07 15.07
N PHE A 515 -10.69 -12.95 15.07
CA PHE A 515 -9.74 -13.99 14.63
C PHE A 515 -9.26 -14.91 15.75
N GLU A 516 -9.42 -14.53 17.04
CA GLU A 516 -8.95 -15.34 18.18
C GLU A 516 -10.00 -16.27 18.77
N THR A 517 -11.25 -16.25 18.30
CA THR A 517 -12.35 -17.01 18.92
C THR A 517 -12.94 -18.14 18.06
N VAL A 518 -12.24 -18.62 17.04
CA VAL A 518 -12.62 -19.84 16.29
C VAL A 518 -11.52 -20.90 16.42
N GLY A 519 -11.26 -21.28 17.64
CA GLY A 519 -10.38 -22.39 17.97
C GLY A 519 -10.42 -22.62 19.47
N ASP A 520 -11.51 -23.22 19.93
CA ASP A 520 -11.66 -24.16 21.03
C ASP A 520 -13.12 -24.09 21.55
N ASP A 521 -13.69 -25.26 21.64
CA ASP A 521 -14.98 -25.64 22.20
C ASP A 521 -16.10 -25.89 21.17
N GLU A 522 -16.17 -27.18 20.79
CA GLU A 522 -17.37 -28.03 21.05
C GLU A 522 -17.14 -29.46 20.62
N GLU A 523 -16.79 -30.28 21.59
CA GLU A 523 -17.29 -31.66 21.67
C GLU A 523 -18.77 -31.60 22.12
N ILE A 524 -19.66 -32.00 21.27
CA ILE A 524 -20.78 -32.94 21.49
C ILE A 524 -21.32 -33.35 20.12
#